data_dfbedc4287917c06defc82d03b6b7f7c
#
_entry.id   dfbedc4287917c06defc82d03b6b7f7c
#
_cell.length_a   1.000
_cell.length_b   1.000
_cell.length_c   1.000
_cell.angle_alpha   90.00
_cell.angle_beta   90.00
_cell.angle_gamma   90.00
#
_symmetry.space_group_name_H-M   'P 1'
#
loop_
_entity.id
_entity.type
_entity.pdbx_description
1 polymer ?
#
loop_
_entity_poly.entity_id
_entity_poly.type
_entity_poly.pdbx_seq_one_letter_code
_entity_poly.pdbx_strand_id
1 'polypeptide(L)'
;MKIDLNSPVEVWRIDAPNTGFPSCELTLFNLSGQQVVSVEVTLTLLDPDGQEITRITHRAHGLTGAPMRTFSMTVPVEEPANVGGCEAIIEKVWYDNSSIWRRGKEPLTEYTPNNLHRSTALSELREVAGNMAAGYPEMQGNLWLCVCGRPNPVSVATCARCGRDKRDVFTHFSKEAVDAVIAAREKATDDQNRVAVEETSKLQAQREQEVTKRRRHRRVVAGGGGGGGVCFW
;
A
#
# COMPACT_ATOMS: atom_id res chain seq x y z
N MET A 1 10.84 -7.13 15.72
CA MET A 1 9.92 -6.17 16.39
C MET A 1 9.12 -6.87 17.48
N LYS A 2 8.64 -6.10 18.46
CA LYS A 2 7.82 -6.62 19.57
C LYS A 2 6.43 -6.01 19.52
N ILE A 3 5.40 -6.81 19.78
CA ILE A 3 4.00 -6.36 19.75
C ILE A 3 3.22 -7.00 20.90
N ASP A 4 2.28 -6.25 21.48
CA ASP A 4 1.22 -6.82 22.31
C ASP A 4 0.00 -7.14 21.43
N LEU A 5 -0.25 -8.43 21.22
CA LEU A 5 -1.37 -8.89 20.39
C LEU A 5 -2.75 -8.63 21.02
N ASN A 6 -2.79 -8.36 22.35
CA ASN A 6 -4.01 -8.05 23.09
C ASN A 6 -4.28 -6.54 23.12
N SER A 7 -3.36 -5.71 22.65
CA SER A 7 -3.54 -4.27 22.64
C SER A 7 -4.65 -3.86 21.66
N PRO A 8 -5.61 -3.03 22.09
CA PRO A 8 -6.65 -2.49 21.22
C PRO A 8 -6.15 -1.34 20.35
N VAL A 9 -4.92 -0.86 20.58
CA VAL A 9 -4.25 0.14 19.78
C VAL A 9 -2.88 -0.40 19.37
N GLU A 10 -2.55 -0.26 18.13
CA GLU A 10 -1.33 -0.77 17.53
C GLU A 10 -0.45 0.37 17.05
N VAL A 11 0.85 0.24 17.25
CA VAL A 11 1.83 1.15 16.65
C VAL A 11 1.98 0.77 15.18
N TRP A 12 1.48 1.66 14.29
CA TRP A 12 1.57 1.46 12.85
C TRP A 12 2.91 1.91 12.28
N ARG A 13 3.37 3.07 12.74
CA ARG A 13 4.61 3.71 12.28
C ARG A 13 5.20 4.54 13.38
N ILE A 14 6.52 4.58 13.43
CA ILE A 14 7.30 5.45 14.29
C ILE A 14 8.22 6.28 13.41
N ASP A 15 8.12 7.59 13.52
CA ASP A 15 9.09 8.52 12.95
C ASP A 15 10.01 8.98 14.07
N ALA A 16 11.27 8.51 14.03
CA ALA A 16 12.27 8.77 15.07
C ALA A 16 12.62 10.26 15.13
N PRO A 17 12.94 10.78 16.34
CA PRO A 17 13.36 12.16 16.50
C PRO A 17 14.71 12.41 15.81
N ASN A 18 14.92 13.65 15.39
CA ASN A 18 16.19 14.11 14.86
C ASN A 18 16.49 15.53 15.35
N THR A 19 17.66 16.07 15.06
CA THR A 19 18.09 17.40 15.52
C THR A 19 17.18 18.54 15.09
N GLY A 20 16.45 18.39 13.98
CA GLY A 20 15.48 19.39 13.49
C GLY A 20 14.09 19.21 14.07
N PHE A 21 13.76 18.01 14.56
CA PHE A 21 12.45 17.65 15.12
C PHE A 21 12.67 16.86 16.42
N PRO A 22 12.70 17.52 17.58
CA PRO A 22 13.00 16.89 18.87
C PRO A 22 11.75 16.19 19.43
N SER A 23 11.07 15.42 18.62
CA SER A 23 9.90 14.63 19.00
C SER A 23 9.82 13.37 18.16
N CYS A 24 9.28 12.33 18.76
CA CYS A 24 8.92 11.09 18.07
C CYS A 24 7.45 11.17 17.67
N GLU A 25 7.17 11.02 16.37
CA GLU A 25 5.79 10.93 15.89
C GLU A 25 5.36 9.47 15.77
N LEU A 26 4.28 9.14 16.45
CA LEU A 26 3.67 7.82 16.40
C LEU A 26 2.38 7.89 15.60
N THR A 27 2.31 7.12 14.51
CA THR A 27 1.05 6.79 13.87
C THR A 27 0.53 5.51 14.50
N LEU A 28 -0.64 5.57 15.09
CA LEU A 28 -1.31 4.49 15.79
C LEU A 28 -2.52 4.01 14.97
N PHE A 29 -2.93 2.76 15.16
CA PHE A 29 -4.14 2.22 14.57
C PHE A 29 -5.08 1.74 15.69
N ASN A 30 -6.29 2.25 15.71
CA ASN A 30 -7.32 1.83 16.66
C ASN A 30 -8.02 0.56 16.14
N LEU A 31 -7.78 -0.57 16.79
CA LEU A 31 -8.39 -1.87 16.49
C LEU A 31 -9.75 -2.06 17.16
N SER A 32 -10.12 -1.18 18.09
CA SER A 32 -11.35 -1.28 18.86
C SER A 32 -12.55 -0.66 18.10
N GLY A 33 -13.76 -1.00 18.55
CA GLY A 33 -15.00 -0.38 18.10
C GLY A 33 -15.35 0.94 18.78
N GLN A 34 -14.44 1.51 19.64
CA GLN A 34 -14.67 2.71 20.43
C GLN A 34 -13.68 3.81 20.02
N GLN A 35 -14.05 5.06 20.22
CA GLN A 35 -13.16 6.18 19.96
C GLN A 35 -12.09 6.29 21.05
N VAL A 36 -10.83 6.34 20.66
CA VAL A 36 -9.69 6.58 21.57
C VAL A 36 -9.52 8.07 21.80
N VAL A 37 -9.46 8.48 23.06
CA VAL A 37 -9.32 9.90 23.46
C VAL A 37 -7.97 10.18 24.15
N SER A 38 -7.29 9.16 24.69
CA SER A 38 -5.97 9.31 25.29
C SER A 38 -5.22 7.99 25.20
N VAL A 39 -3.90 8.07 25.01
CA VAL A 39 -3.00 6.90 25.00
C VAL A 39 -1.77 7.19 25.85
N GLU A 40 -1.37 6.24 26.67
CA GLU A 40 -0.10 6.22 27.38
C GLU A 40 0.82 5.21 26.71
N VAL A 41 2.00 5.67 26.31
CA VAL A 41 3.02 4.84 25.66
C VAL A 41 4.32 4.86 26.46
N THR A 42 5.05 3.76 26.42
CA THR A 42 6.47 3.71 26.76
C THR A 42 7.27 3.68 25.48
N LEU A 43 8.03 4.75 25.23
CA LEU A 43 8.95 4.90 24.10
C LEU A 43 10.36 4.55 24.58
N THR A 44 11.03 3.63 23.90
CA THR A 44 12.44 3.31 24.10
C THR A 44 13.24 3.88 22.93
N LEU A 45 14.18 4.77 23.21
CA LEU A 45 15.13 5.29 22.22
C LEU A 45 16.34 4.38 22.14
N LEU A 46 16.74 4.04 20.95
CA LEU A 46 17.88 3.19 20.67
C LEU A 46 18.97 3.98 19.92
N ASP A 47 20.23 3.68 20.18
CA ASP A 47 21.36 4.18 19.41
C ASP A 47 21.47 3.46 18.04
N PRO A 48 22.41 3.84 17.16
CA PRO A 48 22.64 3.17 15.89
C PRO A 48 23.03 1.68 16.00
N ASP A 49 23.56 1.26 17.17
CA ASP A 49 23.93 -0.13 17.47
C ASP A 49 22.78 -0.93 18.09
N GLY A 50 21.59 -0.30 18.27
CA GLY A 50 20.39 -0.91 18.82
C GLY A 50 20.37 -1.01 20.35
N GLN A 51 21.29 -0.29 21.04
CA GLN A 51 21.31 -0.25 22.52
C GLN A 51 20.34 0.82 23.05
N GLU A 52 19.71 0.53 24.18
CA GLU A 52 18.78 1.47 24.83
C GLU A 52 19.54 2.71 25.32
N ILE A 53 19.18 3.90 24.83
CA ILE A 53 19.65 5.19 25.31
C ILE A 53 18.83 5.62 26.51
N THR A 54 17.51 5.64 26.34
CA THR A 54 16.56 6.08 27.40
C THR A 54 15.17 5.53 27.14
N ARG A 55 14.35 5.60 28.20
CA ARG A 55 12.95 5.19 28.15
C ARG A 55 12.06 6.32 28.66
N ILE A 56 11.06 6.69 27.86
CA ILE A 56 10.15 7.80 28.13
C ILE A 56 8.74 7.24 28.21
N THR A 57 8.06 7.47 29.35
CA THR A 57 6.62 7.21 29.44
C THR A 57 5.88 8.53 29.21
N HIS A 58 5.03 8.55 28.18
CA HIS A 58 4.29 9.74 27.79
C HIS A 58 2.80 9.42 27.62
N ARG A 59 1.95 10.35 28.05
CA ARG A 59 0.50 10.28 27.89
C ARG A 59 0.01 11.44 27.04
N ALA A 60 -0.54 11.12 25.87
CA ALA A 60 -1.23 12.09 25.02
C ALA A 60 -2.72 12.14 25.36
N HIS A 61 -3.29 13.35 25.36
CA HIS A 61 -4.70 13.62 25.62
C HIS A 61 -5.36 14.30 24.42
N GLY A 62 -6.69 14.30 24.38
CA GLY A 62 -7.45 14.99 23.34
C GLY A 62 -7.31 14.36 21.96
N LEU A 63 -6.98 13.07 21.90
CA LEU A 63 -6.86 12.32 20.66
C LEU A 63 -8.26 12.07 20.06
N THR A 64 -8.29 11.92 18.72
CA THR A 64 -9.50 11.60 17.95
C THR A 64 -9.34 10.29 17.19
N GLY A 65 -8.91 9.25 17.91
CA GLY A 65 -8.67 7.93 17.34
C GLY A 65 -9.97 7.19 17.01
N ALA A 66 -10.56 7.44 15.83
CA ALA A 66 -11.79 6.79 15.40
C ALA A 66 -11.62 5.26 15.27
N PRO A 67 -12.69 4.46 15.47
CA PRO A 67 -12.66 3.02 15.32
C PRO A 67 -12.14 2.58 13.95
N MET A 68 -11.26 1.58 13.93
CA MET A 68 -10.68 0.99 12.72
C MET A 68 -9.97 2.00 11.80
N ARG A 69 -9.36 3.04 12.41
CA ARG A 69 -8.65 4.11 11.71
C ARG A 69 -7.30 4.41 12.35
N THR A 70 -6.44 5.01 11.56
CA THR A 70 -5.18 5.58 12.03
C THR A 70 -5.41 6.94 12.68
N PHE A 71 -4.59 7.25 13.68
CA PHE A 71 -4.49 8.56 14.31
C PHE A 71 -3.04 8.77 14.76
N SER A 72 -2.65 10.00 15.07
CA SER A 72 -1.28 10.32 15.43
C SER A 72 -1.17 10.88 16.85
N MET A 73 -0.01 10.67 17.45
CA MET A 73 0.41 11.34 18.68
C MET A 73 1.90 11.67 18.59
N THR A 74 2.31 12.69 19.36
CA THR A 74 3.70 13.13 19.43
C THR A 74 4.23 12.90 20.83
N VAL A 75 5.44 12.35 20.94
CA VAL A 75 6.17 12.18 22.20
C VAL A 75 7.37 13.12 22.17
N PRO A 76 7.44 14.14 23.05
CA PRO A 76 8.59 15.03 23.11
C PRO A 76 9.83 14.28 23.58
N VAL A 77 10.99 14.59 23.01
CA VAL A 77 12.29 13.99 23.32
C VAL A 77 13.26 15.13 23.62
N GLU A 78 13.77 15.20 24.85
CA GLU A 78 14.62 16.31 25.28
C GLU A 78 16.00 16.31 24.59
N GLU A 79 16.58 15.13 24.36
CA GLU A 79 17.91 14.99 23.74
C GLU A 79 17.86 14.01 22.55
N PRO A 80 17.50 14.49 21.33
CA PRO A 80 17.37 13.63 20.16
C PRO A 80 18.70 13.24 19.51
N ALA A 81 19.83 13.64 20.07
CA ALA A 81 21.15 13.35 19.50
C ALA A 81 21.46 11.83 19.57
N ASN A 82 22.01 11.31 18.46
CA ASN A 82 22.43 9.91 18.32
C ASN A 82 21.32 8.85 18.40
N VAL A 83 20.06 9.20 18.16
CA VAL A 83 18.99 8.23 18.05
C VAL A 83 19.05 7.52 16.69
N GLY A 84 19.31 6.21 16.71
CA GLY A 84 19.32 5.34 15.54
C GLY A 84 17.99 4.63 15.30
N GLY A 85 17.16 4.52 16.35
CA GLY A 85 15.85 3.85 16.27
C GLY A 85 14.97 4.10 17.48
N CYS A 86 13.70 3.68 17.39
CA CYS A 86 12.73 3.77 18.46
C CYS A 86 11.85 2.52 18.52
N GLU A 87 11.49 2.10 19.72
CA GLU A 87 10.44 1.11 19.98
C GLU A 87 9.36 1.76 20.85
N ALA A 88 8.09 1.46 20.60
CA ALA A 88 6.99 1.99 21.38
C ALA A 88 6.04 0.86 21.83
N ILE A 89 5.62 0.92 23.09
CA ILE A 89 4.69 -0.02 23.71
C ILE A 89 3.51 0.77 24.25
N ILE A 90 2.29 0.33 23.93
CA ILE A 90 1.05 0.91 24.45
C ILE A 90 0.83 0.36 25.87
N GLU A 91 0.76 1.24 26.86
CA GLU A 91 0.56 0.87 28.26
C GLU A 91 -0.90 1.01 28.70
N LYS A 92 -1.58 2.09 28.23
CA LYS A 92 -2.98 2.35 28.57
C LYS A 92 -3.69 3.06 27.41
N VAL A 93 -4.96 2.76 27.26
CA VAL A 93 -5.85 3.40 26.27
C VAL A 93 -7.12 3.85 26.99
N TRP A 94 -7.50 5.11 26.82
CA TRP A 94 -8.76 5.67 27.34
C TRP A 94 -9.71 5.92 26.18
N TYR A 95 -10.96 5.57 26.39
CA TYR A 95 -12.02 5.73 25.42
C TYR A 95 -12.99 6.86 25.80
N ASP A 96 -13.76 7.32 24.84
CA ASP A 96 -14.78 8.38 25.01
C ASP A 96 -15.88 8.00 26.01
N ASN A 97 -16.18 6.73 26.18
CA ASN A 97 -17.12 6.20 27.16
C ASN A 97 -16.52 6.06 28.57
N SER A 98 -15.35 6.63 28.85
CA SER A 98 -14.62 6.56 30.11
C SER A 98 -14.06 5.18 30.49
N SER A 99 -14.18 4.18 29.62
CA SER A 99 -13.49 2.91 29.85
C SER A 99 -11.99 3.03 29.60
N ILE A 100 -11.24 2.15 30.26
CA ILE A 100 -9.77 2.15 30.19
C ILE A 100 -9.29 0.73 29.96
N TRP A 101 -8.52 0.55 28.88
CA TRP A 101 -7.70 -0.65 28.72
C TRP A 101 -6.33 -0.42 29.35
N ARG A 102 -5.78 -1.46 29.97
CA ARG A 102 -4.43 -1.46 30.54
C ARG A 102 -3.70 -2.69 30.05
N ARG A 103 -2.43 -2.52 29.69
CA ARG A 103 -1.57 -3.63 29.32
C ARG A 103 -1.44 -4.62 30.48
N GLY A 104 -1.56 -5.91 30.14
CA GLY A 104 -1.31 -7.01 31.07
C GLY A 104 0.18 -7.23 31.32
N LYS A 105 0.48 -8.27 32.14
CA LYS A 105 1.86 -8.70 32.44
C LYS A 105 2.41 -9.70 31.41
N GLU A 106 1.63 -10.03 30.38
CA GLU A 106 2.03 -10.99 29.38
C GLU A 106 3.23 -10.48 28.57
N PRO A 107 4.15 -11.37 28.19
CA PRO A 107 5.30 -11.00 27.40
C PRO A 107 4.85 -10.50 26.01
N LEU A 108 5.61 -9.56 25.47
CA LEU A 108 5.43 -9.12 24.08
C LEU A 108 5.78 -10.26 23.12
N THR A 109 5.05 -10.34 22.05
CA THR A 109 5.31 -11.28 20.97
C THR A 109 6.37 -10.72 20.03
N GLU A 110 7.44 -11.47 19.79
CA GLU A 110 8.46 -11.10 18.81
C GLU A 110 8.09 -11.63 17.42
N TYR A 111 8.33 -10.81 16.41
CA TYR A 111 8.13 -11.19 15.01
C TYR A 111 9.07 -10.40 14.08
N THR A 112 9.31 -10.93 12.90
CA THR A 112 10.05 -10.25 11.84
C THR A 112 9.07 -9.65 10.84
N PRO A 113 9.04 -8.32 10.64
CA PRO A 113 8.17 -7.70 9.65
C PRO A 113 8.51 -8.20 8.23
N ASN A 114 7.49 -8.54 7.46
CA ASN A 114 7.60 -8.92 6.06
C ASN A 114 7.40 -7.72 5.10
N ASN A 115 7.61 -6.52 5.58
CA ASN A 115 7.36 -5.30 4.82
C ASN A 115 8.25 -5.21 3.58
N LEU A 116 7.62 -5.08 2.42
CA LEU A 116 8.28 -4.71 1.18
C LEU A 116 8.59 -3.21 1.23
N HIS A 117 9.88 -2.86 1.25
CA HIS A 117 10.28 -1.46 1.12
C HIS A 117 9.84 -0.93 -0.26
N ARG A 118 9.83 0.39 -0.45
CA ARG A 118 9.44 1.05 -1.70
C ARG A 118 10.09 0.37 -2.91
N SER A 119 9.33 -0.48 -3.58
CA SER A 119 9.78 -1.34 -4.67
C SER A 119 8.64 -1.58 -5.64
N THR A 120 8.95 -2.04 -6.84
CA THR A 120 7.96 -2.49 -7.83
C THR A 120 7.04 -3.55 -7.22
N ALA A 121 7.60 -4.52 -6.51
CA ALA A 121 6.84 -5.59 -5.85
C ALA A 121 5.78 -5.06 -4.86
N LEU A 122 6.08 -3.98 -4.11
CA LEU A 122 5.08 -3.35 -3.23
C LEU A 122 3.97 -2.68 -4.03
N SER A 123 4.30 -2.04 -5.15
CA SER A 123 3.30 -1.41 -6.04
C SER A 123 2.36 -2.45 -6.64
N GLU A 124 2.90 -3.52 -7.19
CA GLU A 124 2.17 -4.66 -7.74
C GLU A 124 1.27 -5.32 -6.68
N LEU A 125 1.81 -5.57 -5.48
CA LEU A 125 1.03 -6.10 -4.37
C LEU A 125 -0.15 -5.18 -4.01
N ARG A 126 0.07 -3.86 -4.01
CA ARG A 126 -0.99 -2.87 -3.72
C ARG A 126 -2.05 -2.79 -4.80
N GLU A 127 -1.70 -3.00 -6.06
CA GLU A 127 -2.67 -3.09 -7.15
C GLU A 127 -3.63 -4.27 -6.99
N VAL A 128 -3.16 -5.38 -6.42
CA VAL A 128 -3.96 -6.59 -6.21
C VAL A 128 -4.67 -6.57 -4.86
N ALA A 129 -3.94 -6.22 -3.79
CA ALA A 129 -4.39 -6.32 -2.41
C ALA A 129 -4.89 -5.00 -1.80
N GLY A 130 -4.75 -3.86 -2.52
CA GLY A 130 -5.14 -2.52 -2.05
C GLY A 130 -4.06 -1.82 -1.23
N ASN A 131 -4.27 -0.51 -1.01
CA ASN A 131 -3.26 0.41 -0.45
C ASN A 131 -2.75 0.08 0.95
N MET A 132 -3.49 -0.73 1.72
CA MET A 132 -3.04 -1.19 3.05
C MET A 132 -2.01 -2.33 2.97
N ALA A 133 -1.72 -2.86 1.79
CA ALA A 133 -0.73 -3.92 1.65
C ALA A 133 0.67 -3.41 1.98
N ALA A 134 1.40 -4.20 2.78
CA ALA A 134 2.74 -3.91 3.27
C ALA A 134 3.75 -4.99 2.89
N GLY A 135 3.32 -6.25 2.77
CA GLY A 135 4.17 -7.39 2.44
C GLY A 135 3.39 -8.64 2.10
N TYR A 136 4.06 -9.64 1.53
CA TYR A 136 3.42 -10.93 1.26
C TYR A 136 3.10 -11.67 2.56
N PRO A 137 1.98 -12.43 2.61
CA PRO A 137 1.63 -13.20 3.80
C PRO A 137 2.69 -14.26 4.09
N GLU A 138 2.95 -14.47 5.38
CA GLU A 138 3.99 -15.39 5.82
C GLU A 138 3.59 -16.08 7.13
N MET A 139 4.03 -17.33 7.32
CA MET A 139 3.91 -18.05 8.59
C MET A 139 5.21 -17.93 9.37
N GLN A 140 5.14 -17.48 10.64
CA GLN A 140 6.29 -17.35 11.53
C GLN A 140 5.98 -18.02 12.88
N GLY A 141 6.36 -19.30 13.02
CA GLY A 141 6.07 -20.07 14.23
C GLY A 141 4.57 -20.11 14.55
N ASN A 142 4.17 -19.56 15.68
CA ASN A 142 2.78 -19.49 16.14
C ASN A 142 2.00 -18.25 15.61
N LEU A 143 2.58 -17.55 14.66
CA LEU A 143 1.99 -16.36 14.04
C LEU A 143 1.77 -16.56 12.55
N TRP A 144 0.84 -15.80 12.01
CA TRP A 144 0.74 -15.53 10.59
C TRP A 144 0.72 -14.01 10.34
N LEU A 145 1.52 -13.58 9.39
CA LEU A 145 1.57 -12.18 8.96
C LEU A 145 0.58 -11.99 7.83
N CYS A 146 -0.29 -11.02 8.01
CA CYS A 146 -1.25 -10.65 6.99
C CYS A 146 -0.57 -9.81 5.90
N VAL A 147 -1.18 -9.75 4.72
CA VAL A 147 -0.75 -8.85 3.63
C VAL A 147 -0.67 -7.38 4.07
N CYS A 148 -1.42 -6.96 5.09
CA CYS A 148 -1.31 -5.62 5.68
C CYS A 148 -0.13 -5.46 6.66
N GLY A 149 0.72 -6.48 6.81
CA GLY A 149 1.89 -6.48 7.69
C GLY A 149 1.60 -6.77 9.16
N ARG A 150 0.31 -7.00 9.57
CA ARG A 150 -0.01 -7.33 10.96
C ARG A 150 0.27 -8.79 11.25
N PRO A 151 1.01 -9.08 12.35
CA PRO A 151 1.08 -10.43 12.91
C PRO A 151 -0.23 -10.78 13.66
N ASN A 152 -0.69 -11.99 13.47
CA ASN A 152 -1.87 -12.55 14.13
C ASN A 152 -1.54 -13.93 14.69
N PRO A 153 -2.11 -14.36 15.82
CA PRO A 153 -1.97 -15.73 16.30
C PRO A 153 -2.45 -16.75 15.26
N VAL A 154 -1.79 -17.89 15.19
CA VAL A 154 -2.14 -18.97 14.24
C VAL A 154 -3.56 -19.48 14.43
N SER A 155 -4.07 -19.42 15.66
CA SER A 155 -5.43 -19.82 16.05
C SER A 155 -6.52 -18.84 15.58
N VAL A 156 -6.15 -17.64 15.17
CA VAL A 156 -7.11 -16.62 14.70
C VAL A 156 -7.26 -16.69 13.20
N ALA A 157 -8.49 -16.86 12.72
CA ALA A 157 -8.79 -16.99 11.30
C ALA A 157 -8.84 -15.64 10.56
N THR A 158 -9.09 -14.54 11.26
CA THR A 158 -9.32 -13.22 10.65
C THR A 158 -8.31 -12.20 11.17
N CYS A 159 -7.73 -11.42 10.27
CA CYS A 159 -6.81 -10.35 10.64
C CYS A 159 -7.52 -9.24 11.42
N ALA A 160 -7.05 -8.94 12.62
CA ALA A 160 -7.67 -7.93 13.49
C ALA A 160 -7.59 -6.50 12.91
N ARG A 161 -6.63 -6.22 12.00
CA ARG A 161 -6.46 -4.88 11.40
C ARG A 161 -7.30 -4.67 10.15
N CYS A 162 -7.29 -5.61 9.21
CA CYS A 162 -7.93 -5.42 7.91
C CYS A 162 -9.16 -6.31 7.68
N GLY A 163 -9.50 -7.16 8.63
CA GLY A 163 -10.68 -8.03 8.58
C GLY A 163 -10.60 -9.18 7.58
N ARG A 164 -9.47 -9.37 6.87
CA ARG A 164 -9.34 -10.44 5.88
C ARG A 164 -9.19 -11.80 6.53
N ASP A 165 -9.83 -12.79 5.92
CA ASP A 165 -9.67 -14.19 6.30
C ASP A 165 -8.25 -14.69 5.98
N LYS A 166 -7.67 -15.50 6.87
CA LYS A 166 -6.33 -16.05 6.74
C LYS A 166 -6.18 -16.89 5.47
N ARG A 167 -7.15 -17.76 5.18
CA ARG A 167 -7.11 -18.64 4.01
C ARG A 167 -7.12 -17.83 2.72
N ASP A 168 -7.98 -16.81 2.63
CA ASP A 168 -8.06 -15.93 1.48
C ASP A 168 -6.75 -15.16 1.27
N VAL A 169 -6.15 -14.68 2.38
CA VAL A 169 -4.88 -13.96 2.34
C VAL A 169 -3.78 -14.82 1.74
N PHE A 170 -3.63 -16.07 2.18
CA PHE A 170 -2.59 -16.96 1.66
C PHE A 170 -2.88 -17.50 0.25
N THR A 171 -4.16 -17.61 -0.13
CA THR A 171 -4.55 -18.07 -1.46
C THR A 171 -4.37 -16.98 -2.53
N HIS A 172 -4.73 -15.74 -2.21
CA HIS A 172 -4.85 -14.69 -3.23
C HIS A 172 -3.74 -13.66 -3.22
N PHE A 173 -2.97 -13.56 -2.12
CA PHE A 173 -1.95 -12.52 -1.95
C PHE A 173 -0.54 -13.10 -1.67
N SER A 174 -0.33 -14.39 -1.88
CA SER A 174 1.02 -14.94 -1.95
C SER A 174 1.78 -14.30 -3.12
N LYS A 175 3.10 -14.35 -3.09
CA LYS A 175 3.91 -13.79 -4.18
C LYS A 175 3.52 -14.38 -5.53
N GLU A 176 3.37 -15.69 -5.60
CA GLU A 176 3.02 -16.44 -6.82
C GLU A 176 1.63 -16.05 -7.34
N ALA A 177 0.66 -15.85 -6.44
CA ALA A 177 -0.70 -15.44 -6.82
C ALA A 177 -0.72 -14.02 -7.37
N VAL A 178 0.02 -13.10 -6.76
CA VAL A 178 0.14 -11.72 -7.23
C VAL A 178 0.85 -11.66 -8.57
N ASP A 179 1.99 -12.35 -8.72
CA ASP A 179 2.74 -12.42 -9.98
C ASP A 179 1.86 -12.96 -11.12
N ALA A 180 1.03 -13.97 -10.86
CA ALA A 180 0.10 -14.53 -11.85
C ALA A 180 -0.97 -13.51 -12.28
N VAL A 181 -1.51 -12.73 -11.35
CA VAL A 181 -2.50 -11.68 -11.66
C VAL A 181 -1.88 -10.55 -12.50
N ILE A 182 -0.68 -10.11 -12.15
CA ILE A 182 0.03 -9.06 -12.89
C ILE A 182 0.34 -9.54 -14.32
N ALA A 183 0.93 -10.73 -14.47
CA ALA A 183 1.23 -11.31 -15.78
C ALA A 183 -0.02 -11.47 -16.67
N ALA A 184 -1.17 -11.87 -16.08
CA ALA A 184 -2.43 -11.95 -16.82
C ALA A 184 -2.92 -10.58 -17.31
N ARG A 185 -2.76 -9.52 -16.51
CA ARG A 185 -3.13 -8.13 -16.89
C ARG A 185 -2.22 -7.59 -17.99
N GLU A 186 -0.91 -7.80 -17.89
CA GLU A 186 0.06 -7.40 -18.90
C GLU A 186 -0.27 -8.06 -20.25
N LYS A 187 -0.50 -9.37 -20.25
CA LYS A 187 -0.89 -10.11 -21.44
C LYS A 187 -2.20 -9.56 -22.06
N ALA A 188 -3.21 -9.28 -21.24
CA ALA A 188 -4.46 -8.72 -21.73
C ALA A 188 -4.27 -7.34 -22.36
N THR A 189 -3.39 -6.49 -21.78
CA THR A 189 -3.05 -5.18 -22.30
C THR A 189 -2.32 -5.29 -23.65
N ASP A 190 -1.36 -6.20 -23.75
CA ASP A 190 -0.62 -6.46 -25.00
C ASP A 190 -1.53 -6.96 -26.11
N ASP A 191 -2.47 -7.86 -25.81
CA ASP A 191 -3.45 -8.35 -26.77
C ASP A 191 -4.38 -7.22 -27.24
N GLN A 192 -4.83 -6.33 -26.35
CA GLN A 192 -5.62 -5.16 -26.71
C GLN A 192 -4.84 -4.18 -27.62
N ASN A 193 -3.59 -3.90 -27.27
CA ASN A 193 -2.72 -3.04 -28.05
C ASN A 193 -2.49 -3.61 -29.46
N ARG A 194 -2.28 -4.93 -29.57
CA ARG A 194 -2.10 -5.59 -30.86
C ARG A 194 -3.35 -5.44 -31.74
N VAL A 195 -4.54 -5.66 -31.18
CA VAL A 195 -5.81 -5.47 -31.91
C VAL A 195 -5.96 -4.02 -32.38
N ALA A 196 -5.69 -3.05 -31.52
CA ALA A 196 -5.77 -1.63 -31.87
C ALA A 196 -4.80 -1.23 -33.01
N VAL A 197 -3.58 -1.76 -33.01
CA VAL A 197 -2.59 -1.55 -34.07
C VAL A 197 -3.06 -2.16 -35.39
N GLU A 198 -3.61 -3.38 -35.36
CA GLU A 198 -4.14 -4.04 -36.55
C GLU A 198 -5.33 -3.26 -37.14
N GLU A 199 -6.26 -2.79 -36.33
CA GLU A 199 -7.39 -1.96 -36.78
C GLU A 199 -6.93 -0.65 -37.41
N THR A 200 -5.98 0.04 -36.78
CA THR A 200 -5.38 1.27 -37.26
C THR A 200 -4.72 1.05 -38.63
N SER A 201 -3.97 -0.04 -38.78
CA SER A 201 -3.32 -0.40 -40.05
C SER A 201 -4.34 -0.69 -41.15
N LYS A 202 -5.43 -1.39 -40.87
CA LYS A 202 -6.52 -1.65 -41.80
C LYS A 202 -7.19 -0.34 -42.29
N LEU A 203 -7.47 0.57 -41.36
CA LEU A 203 -8.05 1.88 -41.68
C LEU A 203 -7.11 2.74 -42.54
N GLN A 204 -5.81 2.71 -42.28
CA GLN A 204 -4.81 3.39 -43.10
C GLN A 204 -4.78 2.82 -44.53
N ALA A 205 -4.72 1.50 -44.67
CA ALA A 205 -4.74 0.84 -45.97
C ALA A 205 -6.01 1.15 -46.76
N GLN A 206 -7.17 1.20 -46.13
CA GLN A 206 -8.43 1.59 -46.75
C GLN A 206 -8.38 3.05 -47.28
N ARG A 207 -7.89 3.99 -46.48
CA ARG A 207 -7.72 5.39 -46.87
C ARG A 207 -6.79 5.54 -48.06
N GLU A 208 -5.67 4.84 -48.09
CA GLU A 208 -4.72 4.85 -49.21
C GLU A 208 -5.34 4.31 -50.51
N GLN A 209 -6.13 3.23 -50.38
CA GLN A 209 -6.86 2.69 -51.54
C GLN A 209 -7.89 3.68 -52.06
N GLU A 210 -8.64 4.36 -51.18
CA GLU A 210 -9.60 5.39 -51.62
C GLU A 210 -8.91 6.58 -52.29
N VAL A 211 -7.80 7.06 -51.73
CA VAL A 211 -7.01 8.14 -52.36
C VAL A 211 -6.50 7.72 -53.73
N THR A 212 -6.03 6.48 -53.87
CA THR A 212 -5.54 5.95 -55.16
C THR A 212 -6.68 5.81 -56.18
N LYS A 213 -7.87 5.35 -55.76
CA LYS A 213 -9.07 5.30 -56.63
C LYS A 213 -9.47 6.69 -57.11
N ARG A 214 -9.50 7.69 -56.22
CA ARG A 214 -9.81 9.09 -56.54
C ARG A 214 -8.81 9.69 -57.54
N ARG A 215 -7.51 9.40 -57.38
CA ARG A 215 -6.45 9.85 -58.31
C ARG A 215 -6.60 9.22 -59.67
N ARG A 216 -6.93 7.93 -59.77
CA ARG A 216 -7.19 7.25 -61.04
C ARG A 216 -8.42 7.84 -61.75
N HIS A 217 -9.49 8.09 -61.03
CA HIS A 217 -10.72 8.67 -61.59
C HIS A 217 -10.48 10.07 -62.16
N ARG A 218 -9.71 10.92 -61.45
CA ARG A 218 -9.33 12.26 -61.97
C ARG A 218 -8.47 12.19 -63.20
N ARG A 219 -7.58 11.21 -63.37
CA ARG A 219 -6.77 11.05 -64.60
C ARG A 219 -7.61 10.60 -65.80
N VAL A 220 -8.60 9.78 -65.60
CA VAL A 220 -9.51 9.33 -66.66
C VAL A 220 -10.39 10.49 -67.16
N VAL A 221 -10.88 11.33 -66.26
CA VAL A 221 -11.71 12.50 -66.65
C VAL A 221 -10.87 13.60 -67.31
N ALA A 222 -9.60 13.79 -66.98
CA ALA A 222 -8.70 14.77 -67.53
C ALA A 222 -8.13 14.31 -68.95
N GLY A 223 -8.10 13.01 -69.21
CA GLY A 223 -7.60 12.45 -70.50
C GLY A 223 -8.67 12.31 -71.59
N GLY A 224 -9.95 12.50 -71.23
CA GLY A 224 -11.06 12.37 -72.17
C GLY A 224 -11.45 13.65 -72.98
N GLY A 225 -10.69 14.74 -72.82
CA GLY A 225 -10.98 16.05 -73.43
C GLY A 225 -10.12 16.43 -74.66
N GLY A 226 -9.58 15.44 -75.39
CA GLY A 226 -8.74 15.74 -76.55
C GLY A 226 -9.20 14.99 -77.81
N GLY A 227 -10.31 15.40 -78.36
CA GLY A 227 -10.75 14.81 -79.64
C GLY A 227 -11.75 15.70 -80.38
N GLY A 228 -11.28 16.34 -81.42
CA GLY A 228 -12.15 16.75 -82.49
C GLY A 228 -12.41 18.24 -82.63
N GLY A 229 -11.74 18.84 -83.56
CA GLY A 229 -12.06 20.15 -84.11
C GLY A 229 -11.19 20.47 -85.34
N VAL A 230 -11.28 19.67 -86.35
CA VAL A 230 -10.85 20.09 -87.68
C VAL A 230 -11.97 20.95 -88.23
N CYS A 231 -11.69 22.20 -88.54
CA CYS A 231 -12.53 22.99 -89.42
C CYS A 231 -11.65 23.61 -90.47
N PHE A 232 -12.03 23.25 -91.72
CA PHE A 232 -11.61 23.80 -92.97
C PHE A 232 -12.09 25.26 -93.12
N TRP A 233 -11.35 25.99 -93.97
CA TRP A 233 -11.43 27.22 -94.73
C TRP A 233 -10.67 28.41 -94.17
#